data_dc49108e589cf6f98946236a4350b655
#
_entry.id   dc49108e589cf6f98946236a4350b655
#
_cell.length_a   1.000
_cell.length_b   1.000
_cell.length_c   1.000
_cell.angle_alpha   90.00
_cell.angle_beta   90.00
_cell.angle_gamma   90.00
#
_symmetry.space_group_name_H-M   'P 1'
#
loop_
_entity.id
_entity.type
_entity.pdbx_description
1 polymer ?
#
loop_
_entity_poly.entity_id
_entity_poly.type
_entity_poly.pdbx_seq_one_letter_code
_entity_poly.pdbx_strand_id
1 'polypeptide(L)'
;MTEDEALAVLRGSDPAAAARAAESLWAMWHRSGDPQLDALLRQGIEAMERQDIEAADALFTRLIQVAPAFAEGWNKRATVRFLAKDYAASIADCRETLERNPNHFGALSGQGLCHMALGQYKEAAELFRRTLAVHPHLPNARGNLRVALGELVKWN
;
A
#
# COMPACT_ATOMS: atom_id res chain seq x y z
N MET A 1 2.58 -7.60 -20.86
CA MET A 1 2.65 -6.19 -20.45
C MET A 1 3.74 -6.05 -19.39
N THR A 2 4.65 -5.12 -19.59
CA THR A 2 5.69 -4.81 -18.59
C THR A 2 5.11 -3.93 -17.47
N GLU A 3 5.87 -3.78 -16.39
CA GLU A 3 5.46 -2.89 -15.29
C GLU A 3 5.30 -1.44 -15.78
N ASP A 4 6.24 -0.95 -16.58
CA ASP A 4 6.18 0.41 -17.14
C ASP A 4 4.96 0.61 -18.04
N GLU A 5 4.63 -0.37 -18.87
CA GLU A 5 3.43 -0.33 -19.71
C GLU A 5 2.16 -0.31 -18.85
N ALA A 6 2.11 -1.13 -17.82
CA ALA A 6 0.98 -1.17 -16.90
C ALA A 6 0.82 0.15 -16.13
N LEU A 7 1.93 0.74 -15.67
CA LEU A 7 1.91 2.05 -15.02
C LEU A 7 1.44 3.17 -15.95
N ALA A 8 1.81 3.12 -17.24
CA ALA A 8 1.34 4.08 -18.23
C ALA A 8 -0.17 3.98 -18.45
N VAL A 9 -0.70 2.75 -18.56
CA VAL A 9 -2.15 2.51 -18.69
C VAL A 9 -2.89 2.95 -17.43
N LEU A 10 -2.31 2.68 -16.25
CA LEU A 10 -2.89 3.07 -14.96
C LEU A 10 -3.13 4.58 -14.86
N ARG A 11 -2.21 5.38 -15.40
CA ARG A 11 -2.28 6.85 -15.40
C ARG A 11 -3.22 7.41 -16.47
N GLY A 12 -3.69 6.56 -17.38
CA GLY A 12 -4.54 6.97 -18.50
C GLY A 12 -5.95 7.37 -18.09
N SER A 13 -6.71 7.85 -19.06
CA SER A 13 -8.07 8.38 -18.83
C SER A 13 -9.18 7.33 -18.85
N ASP A 14 -8.87 6.08 -19.25
CA ASP A 14 -9.85 5.00 -19.29
C ASP A 14 -9.89 4.24 -17.95
N PRO A 15 -10.94 4.41 -17.12
CA PRO A 15 -11.01 3.74 -15.83
C PRO A 15 -11.00 2.21 -15.89
N ALA A 16 -11.62 1.63 -16.93
CA ALA A 16 -11.66 0.17 -17.07
C ALA A 16 -10.28 -0.39 -17.42
N ALA A 17 -9.55 0.26 -18.31
CA ALA A 17 -8.17 -0.11 -18.63
C ALA A 17 -7.27 0.07 -17.42
N ALA A 18 -7.43 1.15 -16.68
CA ALA A 18 -6.67 1.41 -15.46
C ALA A 18 -6.92 0.33 -14.39
N ALA A 19 -8.17 -0.12 -14.22
CA ALA A 19 -8.49 -1.21 -13.30
C ALA A 19 -7.76 -2.51 -13.66
N ARG A 20 -7.75 -2.87 -14.94
CA ARG A 20 -7.01 -4.05 -15.40
C ARG A 20 -5.50 -3.91 -15.21
N ALA A 21 -4.97 -2.73 -15.46
CA ALA A 21 -3.55 -2.44 -15.22
C ALA A 21 -3.19 -2.55 -13.73
N ALA A 22 -4.06 -2.07 -12.85
CA ALA A 22 -3.89 -2.20 -11.40
C ALA A 22 -3.82 -3.67 -10.97
N GLU A 23 -4.72 -4.51 -11.50
CA GLU A 23 -4.70 -5.95 -11.22
C GLU A 23 -3.39 -6.60 -11.69
N SER A 24 -2.91 -6.22 -12.88
CA SER A 24 -1.64 -6.72 -13.41
C SER A 24 -0.46 -6.30 -12.53
N LEU A 25 -0.44 -5.05 -12.08
CA LEU A 25 0.60 -4.55 -11.18
C LEU A 25 0.58 -5.28 -9.84
N TRP A 26 -0.59 -5.47 -9.23
CA TRP A 26 -0.71 -6.25 -8.01
C TRP A 26 -0.16 -7.66 -8.19
N ALA A 27 -0.50 -8.33 -9.29
CA ALA A 27 0.01 -9.67 -9.58
C ALA A 27 1.53 -9.68 -9.73
N MET A 28 2.10 -8.68 -10.40
CA MET A 28 3.56 -8.55 -10.55
C MET A 28 4.25 -8.31 -9.21
N TRP A 29 3.70 -7.40 -8.40
CA TRP A 29 4.30 -7.03 -7.12
C TRP A 29 4.22 -8.13 -6.07
N HIS A 30 3.25 -9.05 -6.19
CA HIS A 30 3.10 -10.19 -5.28
C HIS A 30 4.03 -11.36 -5.62
N ARG A 31 4.79 -11.29 -6.71
CA ARG A 31 5.74 -12.33 -7.11
C ARG A 31 7.15 -11.93 -6.75
N SER A 32 7.79 -12.75 -5.93
CA SER A 32 9.19 -12.55 -5.55
C SER A 32 10.17 -13.17 -6.54
N GLY A 33 9.71 -14.13 -7.34
CA GLY A 33 10.57 -14.99 -8.16
C GLY A 33 11.04 -16.26 -7.44
N ASP A 34 10.72 -16.39 -6.16
CA ASP A 34 11.04 -17.55 -5.33
C ASP A 34 9.75 -18.16 -4.79
N PRO A 35 9.43 -19.43 -5.15
CA PRO A 35 8.20 -20.09 -4.68
C PRO A 35 8.07 -20.19 -3.17
N GLN A 36 9.19 -20.29 -2.44
CA GLN A 36 9.16 -20.38 -0.97
C GLN A 36 8.76 -19.02 -0.35
N LEU A 37 9.26 -17.93 -0.90
CA LEU A 37 8.88 -16.59 -0.45
C LEU A 37 7.43 -16.28 -0.80
N ASP A 38 6.99 -16.68 -1.98
CA ASP A 38 5.60 -16.51 -2.41
C ASP A 38 4.64 -17.33 -1.53
N ALA A 39 5.05 -18.53 -1.10
CA ALA A 39 4.29 -19.34 -0.16
C ALA A 39 4.20 -18.67 1.22
N LEU A 40 5.29 -18.10 1.70
CA LEU A 40 5.31 -17.39 2.98
C LEU A 40 4.41 -16.14 2.95
N LEU A 41 4.44 -15.38 1.85
CA LEU A 41 3.53 -14.26 1.61
C LEU A 41 2.06 -14.73 1.67
N ARG A 42 1.74 -15.80 0.96
CA ARG A 42 0.38 -16.36 0.93
C ARG A 42 -0.08 -16.81 2.32
N GLN A 43 0.77 -17.47 3.10
CA GLN A 43 0.45 -17.87 4.46
C GLN A 43 0.12 -16.65 5.34
N GLY A 44 0.88 -15.58 5.21
CA GLY A 44 0.61 -14.32 5.92
C GLY A 44 -0.72 -13.71 5.53
N ILE A 45 -1.04 -13.69 4.23
CA ILE A 45 -2.31 -13.18 3.71
C ILE A 45 -3.47 -14.02 4.25
N GLU A 46 -3.35 -15.34 4.24
CA GLU A 46 -4.37 -16.24 4.79
C GLU A 46 -4.60 -16.00 6.28
N ALA A 47 -3.53 -15.79 7.04
CA ALA A 47 -3.64 -15.45 8.47
C ALA A 47 -4.38 -14.11 8.66
N MET A 48 -4.08 -13.12 7.83
CA MET A 48 -4.75 -11.82 7.85
C MET A 48 -6.24 -11.96 7.53
N GLU A 49 -6.60 -12.77 6.54
CA GLU A 49 -7.99 -13.06 6.17
C GLU A 49 -8.77 -13.74 7.30
N ARG A 50 -8.11 -14.59 8.08
CA ARG A 50 -8.69 -15.19 9.28
C ARG A 50 -8.73 -14.22 10.47
N GLN A 51 -8.26 -13.00 10.28
CA GLN A 51 -8.15 -11.97 11.33
C GLN A 51 -7.18 -12.37 12.46
N ASP A 52 -6.26 -13.26 12.17
CA ASP A 52 -5.18 -13.64 13.08
C ASP A 52 -4.01 -12.66 12.88
N ILE A 53 -4.15 -11.49 13.48
CA ILE A 53 -3.20 -10.37 13.31
C ILE A 53 -1.80 -10.75 13.80
N GLU A 54 -1.72 -11.44 14.93
CA GLU A 54 -0.44 -11.85 15.52
C GLU A 54 0.32 -12.83 14.61
N ALA A 55 -0.38 -13.84 14.09
CA ALA A 55 0.22 -14.81 13.15
C ALA A 55 0.64 -14.12 11.85
N ALA A 56 -0.20 -13.23 11.30
CA ALA A 56 0.11 -12.49 10.09
C ALA A 56 1.37 -11.63 10.27
N ASP A 57 1.47 -10.88 11.36
CA ASP A 57 2.65 -10.06 11.66
C ASP A 57 3.92 -10.90 11.76
N ALA A 58 3.86 -12.03 12.44
CA ALA A 58 4.99 -12.94 12.57
C ALA A 58 5.46 -13.49 11.21
N LEU A 59 4.52 -13.88 10.35
CA LEU A 59 4.80 -14.41 9.01
C LEU A 59 5.41 -13.35 8.10
N PHE A 60 4.87 -12.14 8.08
CA PHE A 60 5.43 -11.05 7.28
C PHE A 60 6.78 -10.56 7.83
N THR A 61 6.95 -10.57 9.14
CA THR A 61 8.25 -10.26 9.75
C THR A 61 9.31 -11.26 9.31
N ARG A 62 8.98 -12.55 9.30
CA ARG A 62 9.87 -13.59 8.79
C ARG A 62 10.20 -13.37 7.31
N LEU A 63 9.20 -13.04 6.50
CA LEU A 63 9.39 -12.74 5.07
C LEU A 63 10.37 -11.58 4.88
N ILE A 64 10.24 -10.51 5.65
CA ILE A 64 11.13 -9.35 5.63
C ILE A 64 12.57 -9.76 6.04
N GLN A 65 12.70 -10.61 7.05
CA GLN A 65 14.01 -11.07 7.52
C GLN A 65 14.75 -11.88 6.45
N VAL A 66 14.05 -12.75 5.73
CA VAL A 66 14.67 -13.60 4.70
C VAL A 66 14.78 -12.92 3.33
N ALA A 67 13.95 -11.93 3.06
CA ALA A 67 13.90 -11.21 1.77
C ALA A 67 13.64 -9.72 1.98
N PRO A 68 14.59 -8.97 2.56
CA PRO A 68 14.37 -7.54 2.87
C PRO A 68 14.21 -6.67 1.62
N ALA A 69 14.61 -7.14 0.45
CA ALA A 69 14.43 -6.42 -0.82
C ALA A 69 13.02 -6.60 -1.43
N PHE A 70 12.25 -7.56 -0.95
CA PHE A 70 10.90 -7.82 -1.46
C PHE A 70 9.90 -6.85 -0.85
N ALA A 71 9.48 -5.87 -1.65
CA ALA A 71 8.64 -4.75 -1.18
C ALA A 71 7.33 -5.21 -0.55
N GLU A 72 6.70 -6.26 -1.10
CA GLU A 72 5.39 -6.73 -0.62
C GLU A 72 5.40 -7.25 0.81
N GLY A 73 6.50 -7.79 1.28
CA GLY A 73 6.64 -8.17 2.70
C GLY A 73 6.41 -6.98 3.63
N TRP A 74 7.03 -5.86 3.32
CA TRP A 74 6.87 -4.60 4.06
C TRP A 74 5.46 -4.06 3.94
N ASN A 75 4.90 -4.05 2.72
CA ASN A 75 3.55 -3.55 2.48
C ASN A 75 2.49 -4.36 3.25
N LYS A 76 2.59 -5.66 3.25
CA LYS A 76 1.65 -6.53 3.96
C LYS A 76 1.75 -6.36 5.48
N ARG A 77 2.97 -6.23 6.02
CA ARG A 77 3.12 -5.95 7.44
C ARG A 77 2.56 -4.57 7.81
N ALA A 78 2.73 -3.57 6.93
CA ALA A 78 2.11 -2.27 7.12
C ALA A 78 0.58 -2.38 7.25
N THR A 79 -0.05 -3.19 6.41
CA THR A 79 -1.50 -3.44 6.46
C THR A 79 -1.91 -4.08 7.80
N VAL A 80 -1.18 -5.08 8.25
CA VAL A 80 -1.44 -5.74 9.54
C VAL A 80 -1.31 -4.75 10.69
N ARG A 81 -0.28 -3.92 10.68
CA ARG A 81 -0.05 -2.90 11.71
C ARG A 81 -1.11 -1.81 11.70
N PHE A 82 -1.60 -1.45 10.51
CA PHE A 82 -2.77 -0.56 10.40
C PHE A 82 -4.00 -1.17 11.05
N LEU A 83 -4.28 -2.45 10.79
CA LEU A 83 -5.41 -3.16 11.39
C LEU A 83 -5.28 -3.24 12.92
N ALA A 84 -4.07 -3.37 13.42
CA ALA A 84 -3.76 -3.34 14.86
C ALA A 84 -3.77 -1.92 15.45
N LYS A 85 -4.04 -0.89 14.64
CA LYS A 85 -4.01 0.53 15.01
C LYS A 85 -2.63 1.02 15.47
N ASP A 86 -1.59 0.32 15.09
CA ASP A 86 -0.21 0.77 15.27
C ASP A 86 0.21 1.59 14.04
N TYR A 87 -0.31 2.81 13.97
CA TYR A 87 -0.16 3.66 12.79
C TYR A 87 1.29 4.10 12.57
N ALA A 88 2.03 4.38 13.63
CA ALA A 88 3.44 4.76 13.52
C ALA A 88 4.29 3.65 12.92
N ALA A 89 4.10 2.41 13.36
CA ALA A 89 4.81 1.26 12.82
C ALA A 89 4.38 0.97 11.37
N SER A 90 3.09 1.14 11.07
CA SER A 90 2.57 1.00 9.71
C SER A 90 3.20 2.02 8.75
N ILE A 91 3.32 3.28 9.17
CA ILE A 91 4.00 4.32 8.39
C ILE A 91 5.44 3.93 8.08
N ALA A 92 6.16 3.42 9.07
CA ALA A 92 7.55 2.98 8.88
C ALA A 92 7.65 1.89 7.81
N ASP A 93 6.75 0.91 7.83
CA ASP A 93 6.71 -0.17 6.83
C ASP A 93 6.28 0.33 5.44
N CYS A 94 5.35 1.28 5.37
CA CYS A 94 4.98 1.92 4.11
C CYS A 94 6.18 2.64 3.48
N ARG A 95 6.96 3.34 4.28
CA ARG A 95 8.19 4.01 3.82
C ARG A 95 9.19 3.02 3.25
N GLU A 96 9.39 1.89 3.92
CA GLU A 96 10.26 0.82 3.42
C GLU A 96 9.74 0.24 2.11
N THR A 97 8.43 0.06 1.98
CA THR A 97 7.80 -0.36 0.72
C THR A 97 8.10 0.62 -0.40
N LEU A 98 7.94 1.92 -0.15
CA LEU A 98 8.11 2.97 -1.15
C LEU A 98 9.58 3.19 -1.54
N GLU A 99 10.54 2.90 -0.68
CA GLU A 99 11.95 2.88 -1.05
C GLU A 99 12.25 1.82 -2.11
N ARG A 100 11.59 0.67 -2.02
CA ARG A 100 11.77 -0.45 -2.95
C ARG A 100 10.90 -0.35 -4.19
N ASN A 101 9.72 0.24 -4.05
CA ASN A 101 8.77 0.45 -5.14
C ASN A 101 8.08 1.82 -4.98
N PRO A 102 8.65 2.89 -5.56
CA PRO A 102 8.09 4.25 -5.43
C PRO A 102 6.68 4.42 -6.02
N ASN A 103 6.27 3.52 -6.92
CA ASN A 103 4.97 3.55 -7.57
C ASN A 103 3.92 2.69 -6.87
N HIS A 104 4.22 2.17 -5.70
CA HIS A 104 3.31 1.31 -4.96
C HIS A 104 2.13 2.11 -4.42
N PHE A 105 1.06 2.21 -5.20
CA PHE A 105 -0.09 3.04 -4.84
C PHE A 105 -0.80 2.56 -3.58
N GLY A 106 -0.76 1.26 -3.27
CA GLY A 106 -1.29 0.72 -2.02
C GLY A 106 -0.55 1.25 -0.79
N ALA A 107 0.78 1.33 -0.85
CA ALA A 107 1.59 1.86 0.24
C ALA A 107 1.43 3.39 0.38
N LEU A 108 1.35 4.12 -0.74
CA LEU A 108 1.08 5.57 -0.72
C LEU A 108 -0.26 5.87 -0.06
N SER A 109 -1.31 5.18 -0.47
CA SER A 109 -2.66 5.34 0.09
C SER A 109 -2.70 4.87 1.54
N GLY A 110 -2.09 3.74 1.85
CA GLY A 110 -2.05 3.19 3.21
C GLY A 110 -1.33 4.11 4.19
N GLN A 111 -0.21 4.69 3.78
CA GLN A 111 0.50 5.67 4.60
C GLN A 111 -0.35 6.93 4.83
N GLY A 112 -1.06 7.38 3.78
CA GLY A 112 -2.01 8.49 3.89
C GLY A 112 -3.10 8.23 4.92
N LEU A 113 -3.67 7.03 4.93
CA LEU A 113 -4.68 6.64 5.91
C LEU A 113 -4.12 6.61 7.34
N CYS A 114 -2.87 6.18 7.52
CA CYS A 114 -2.22 6.22 8.83
C CYS A 114 -2.08 7.66 9.34
N HIS A 115 -1.63 8.58 8.50
CA HIS A 115 -1.53 9.99 8.86
C HIS A 115 -2.90 10.61 9.17
N MET A 116 -3.94 10.24 8.41
CA MET A 116 -5.33 10.63 8.72
C MET A 116 -5.73 10.19 10.13
N ALA A 117 -5.46 8.94 10.47
CA ALA A 117 -5.79 8.38 11.78
C ALA A 117 -5.06 9.10 12.92
N LEU A 118 -3.88 9.61 12.66
CA LEU A 118 -3.07 10.38 13.62
C LEU A 118 -3.40 11.89 13.64
N GLY A 119 -4.35 12.34 12.82
CA GLY A 119 -4.68 13.76 12.71
C GLY A 119 -3.63 14.58 11.97
N GLN A 120 -2.73 13.93 11.24
CA GLN A 120 -1.68 14.56 10.45
C GLN A 120 -2.18 14.79 9.01
N TYR A 121 -3.09 15.73 8.88
CA TYR A 121 -3.86 15.91 7.63
C TYR A 121 -3.04 16.49 6.48
N LYS A 122 -2.02 17.30 6.78
CA LYS A 122 -1.12 17.83 5.75
C LYS A 122 -0.33 16.72 5.07
N GLU A 123 0.26 15.85 5.87
CA GLU A 123 1.01 14.69 5.40
C GLU A 123 0.09 13.71 4.66
N ALA A 124 -1.11 13.50 5.17
CA ALA A 124 -2.12 12.65 4.52
C ALA A 124 -2.49 13.19 3.14
N ALA A 125 -2.78 14.49 3.03
CA ALA A 125 -3.13 15.12 1.75
C ALA A 125 -2.01 14.99 0.72
N GLU A 126 -0.77 15.18 1.12
CA GLU A 126 0.41 15.00 0.25
C GLU A 126 0.47 13.57 -0.31
N LEU A 127 0.28 12.57 0.55
CA LEU A 127 0.33 11.17 0.14
C LEU A 127 -0.84 10.79 -0.76
N PHE A 128 -2.03 11.30 -0.53
CA PHE A 128 -3.16 11.06 -1.42
C PHE A 128 -2.96 11.74 -2.79
N ARG A 129 -2.34 12.91 -2.85
CA ARG A 129 -1.95 13.52 -4.13
C ARG A 129 -0.95 12.64 -4.88
N ARG A 130 0.05 12.12 -4.19
CA ARG A 130 1.02 11.19 -4.78
C ARG A 130 0.35 9.91 -5.25
N THR A 131 -0.59 9.39 -4.47
CA THR A 131 -1.40 8.22 -4.86
C THR A 131 -2.13 8.48 -6.17
N LEU A 132 -2.80 9.62 -6.29
CA LEU A 132 -3.57 9.99 -7.49
C LEU A 132 -2.67 10.28 -8.69
N ALA A 133 -1.43 10.69 -8.48
CA ALA A 133 -0.46 10.84 -9.56
C ALA A 133 -0.06 9.50 -10.19
N VAL A 134 -0.05 8.43 -9.40
CA VAL A 134 0.24 7.06 -9.89
C VAL A 134 -1.03 6.38 -10.39
N HIS A 135 -2.11 6.47 -9.63
CA HIS A 135 -3.38 5.78 -9.91
C HIS A 135 -4.56 6.74 -9.72
N PRO A 136 -4.88 7.57 -10.75
CA PRO A 136 -5.93 8.60 -10.63
C PRO A 136 -7.33 8.05 -10.41
N HIS A 137 -7.55 6.77 -10.71
CA HIS A 137 -8.85 6.10 -10.58
C HIS A 137 -8.96 5.21 -9.34
N LEU A 138 -7.96 5.24 -8.43
CA LEU A 138 -8.00 4.42 -7.22
C LEU A 138 -9.25 4.77 -6.40
N PRO A 139 -10.11 3.76 -6.10
CA PRO A 139 -11.29 4.01 -5.28
C PRO A 139 -10.94 4.68 -3.93
N ASN A 140 -11.76 5.61 -3.50
CA ASN A 140 -11.65 6.34 -2.24
C ASN A 140 -10.49 7.36 -2.15
N ALA A 141 -9.49 7.32 -3.03
CA ALA A 141 -8.33 8.21 -2.92
C ALA A 141 -8.70 9.69 -3.04
N ARG A 142 -9.59 10.05 -3.97
CA ARG A 142 -10.08 11.43 -4.12
C ARG A 142 -10.92 11.87 -2.92
N GLY A 143 -11.77 10.98 -2.44
CA GLY A 143 -12.59 11.23 -1.25
C GLY A 143 -11.71 11.43 -0.01
N ASN A 144 -10.70 10.60 0.17
CA ASN A 144 -9.76 10.72 1.27
C ASN A 144 -8.97 12.04 1.20
N LEU A 145 -8.51 12.44 0.01
CA LEU A 145 -7.87 13.74 -0.19
C LEU A 145 -8.80 14.89 0.23
N ARG A 146 -10.04 14.83 -0.22
CA ARG A 146 -11.06 15.87 0.11
C ARG A 146 -11.26 15.96 1.61
N VAL A 147 -11.36 14.82 2.31
CA VAL A 147 -11.50 14.80 3.77
C VAL A 147 -10.29 15.43 4.46
N ALA A 148 -9.07 15.05 4.04
CA ALA A 148 -7.84 15.60 4.60
C ALA A 148 -7.76 17.12 4.43
N LEU A 149 -8.09 17.63 3.23
CA LEU A 149 -8.11 19.07 2.93
C LEU A 149 -9.18 19.80 3.76
N GLY A 150 -10.35 19.18 3.92
CA GLY A 150 -11.42 19.73 4.75
C GLY A 150 -11.02 19.89 6.22
N GLU A 151 -10.32 18.91 6.77
CA GLU A 151 -9.81 18.99 8.14
C GLU A 151 -8.76 20.09 8.31
N LEU A 152 -7.88 20.28 7.31
CA LEU A 152 -6.91 21.39 7.33
C LEU A 152 -7.59 22.75 7.39
N VAL A 153 -8.68 22.94 6.66
CA VAL A 153 -9.44 24.21 6.68
C VAL A 153 -10.07 24.45 8.05
N LYS A 154 -10.57 23.41 8.73
CA LYS A 154 -11.18 23.53 10.05
C LYS A 154 -10.21 24.04 11.12
N TRP A 155 -8.92 23.71 11.01
CA TRP A 155 -7.91 24.00 12.03
C TRP A 155 -7.04 25.22 11.70
N ASN A 156 -7.26 25.82 10.53
CA ASN A 156 -6.65 27.09 10.12
C ASN A 156 -7.67 28.24 10.26
#